data_c34d3e0b67f6771f38270437baf3b216
#
_entry.id   c34d3e0b67f6771f38270437baf3b216
#
_cell.length_a   1.000
_cell.length_b   1.000
_cell.length_c   1.000
_cell.angle_alpha   90.00
_cell.angle_beta   90.00
_cell.angle_gamma   90.00
#
_symmetry.space_group_name_H-M   'P 1'
#
loop_
_entity.id
_entity.type
_entity.pdbx_description
1 polymer ?
#
loop_
_entity_poly.entity_id
_entity_poly.type
_entity_poly.pdbx_seq_one_letter_code
_entity_poly.pdbx_strand_id
1 'polypeptide(L)'
;MPFCTQKASFFVRACLGVCCFLGNGCFRKEAEPMRKRNCKKAAAALMAAALSTALLTGCGSTAPVDSTPESVAVSEAAPAQSTEEGDADEMAAQNCADLIDAIYVQTRTEDTDAQCEAAKAAWDALTDTQKEMVEGENADPDYFGRDTGDAALDDPRNADDIGENELLVVSFGTSFNGSRAADIKGVEDALQAAYPDWSVRRAFTAQIIINHVQARDGEKIDNMQQALDRAVANGVKNLVVQPTHLMHGAEYDEMCEAIDAYKDKFESVAIAEPLLGEVGSDATVINDDKEAVATAITEEAVKTAGYEDAAAAAADGTAFVFMGHGTSHTAKVSYSQMQTAMQTLGYENVFIGTVEGEPEDTACEAVIEDVKAAGYTKVVLRPLMVVAGDHANNDMAGADADSWLSQFNAAGCFDSVNTQIAGLGEIDAVQALYVTHTKAAIDTLNG
;
A
#
# COMPACT_ATOMS: atom_id res chain seq x y z
N MET A 1 31.09 -57.45 -24.62
CA MET A 1 32.52 -57.62 -24.32
C MET A 1 33.22 -56.31 -24.60
N PRO A 2 34.26 -55.95 -23.84
CA PRO A 2 34.22 -55.58 -22.41
C PRO A 2 35.05 -54.29 -22.09
N PHE A 3 34.96 -53.84 -20.81
CA PHE A 3 36.00 -53.20 -19.96
C PHE A 3 36.56 -51.80 -20.34
N CYS A 4 36.77 -50.87 -19.42
CA CYS A 4 37.41 -50.82 -18.12
C CYS A 4 37.13 -49.48 -17.46
N THR A 5 36.63 -49.34 -16.30
CA THR A 5 37.10 -49.06 -14.95
C THR A 5 38.45 -48.32 -14.77
N GLN A 6 38.42 -47.26 -13.96
CA GLN A 6 39.28 -46.96 -12.77
C GLN A 6 39.06 -45.49 -12.34
N LYS A 7 38.56 -45.16 -11.18
CA LYS A 7 39.03 -45.16 -9.76
C LYS A 7 40.34 -44.39 -9.52
N ALA A 8 40.24 -43.38 -8.67
CA ALA A 8 40.98 -43.11 -7.43
C ALA A 8 40.81 -41.63 -7.03
N SER A 9 40.28 -41.20 -5.92
CA SER A 9 40.59 -41.45 -4.51
C SER A 9 41.66 -40.55 -3.92
N PHE A 10 41.31 -39.90 -2.78
CA PHE A 10 42.11 -39.34 -1.68
C PHE A 10 42.70 -37.93 -1.80
N PHE A 11 42.32 -36.98 -0.91
CA PHE A 11 43.01 -36.71 0.35
C PHE A 11 42.20 -35.85 1.32
N VAL A 12 42.00 -36.43 2.47
CA VAL A 12 41.54 -35.79 3.74
C VAL A 12 42.72 -35.07 4.39
N ARG A 13 42.52 -33.90 4.98
CA ARG A 13 43.20 -33.50 6.22
C ARG A 13 42.36 -32.55 7.05
N ALA A 14 42.00 -33.04 8.21
CA ALA A 14 41.45 -32.33 9.33
C ALA A 14 42.52 -31.47 10.04
N CYS A 15 42.09 -30.37 10.63
CA CYS A 15 42.71 -29.87 11.87
C CYS A 15 41.63 -29.29 12.75
N LEU A 16 41.57 -29.87 13.95
CA LEU A 16 40.76 -29.44 15.09
C LEU A 16 41.26 -28.08 15.63
N GLY A 17 40.32 -27.32 16.17
CA GLY A 17 40.58 -26.21 17.05
C GLY A 17 39.30 -25.79 17.76
N VAL A 18 39.14 -26.30 18.99
CA VAL A 18 38.08 -26.00 19.97
C VAL A 18 38.18 -24.56 20.43
N CYS A 19 37.03 -23.84 20.49
CA CYS A 19 36.71 -23.05 21.69
C CYS A 19 35.20 -22.65 21.67
N CYS A 20 34.51 -23.06 22.71
CA CYS A 20 33.20 -22.55 23.13
C CYS A 20 33.23 -21.05 23.36
N PHE A 21 32.21 -20.33 22.98
CA PHE A 21 31.53 -19.39 23.88
C PHE A 21 30.10 -19.09 23.42
N LEU A 22 29.21 -19.17 24.36
CA LEU A 22 27.79 -18.84 24.34
C LEU A 22 27.57 -17.39 23.91
N GLY A 23 26.59 -17.18 23.03
CA GLY A 23 26.07 -15.86 22.72
C GLY A 23 24.80 -15.98 21.89
N ASN A 24 23.64 -16.02 22.57
CA ASN A 24 22.33 -15.80 21.96
C ASN A 24 22.35 -14.41 21.32
N GLY A 25 22.44 -14.37 20.02
CA GLY A 25 22.24 -13.19 19.21
C GLY A 25 21.01 -13.44 18.32
N CYS A 26 19.84 -13.14 18.84
CA CYS A 26 18.65 -12.96 18.06
C CYS A 26 18.91 -11.78 17.12
N PHE A 27 19.19 -12.04 15.85
CA PHE A 27 19.17 -11.01 14.82
C PHE A 27 17.70 -10.66 14.57
N ARG A 28 17.19 -9.69 15.31
CA ARG A 28 16.06 -8.89 14.86
C ARG A 28 16.54 -8.16 13.60
N LYS A 29 16.14 -8.63 12.43
CA LYS A 29 16.05 -7.76 11.27
C LYS A 29 14.92 -6.79 11.59
N GLU A 30 15.27 -5.56 11.90
CA GLU A 30 14.32 -4.46 11.90
C GLU A 30 13.75 -4.38 10.49
N ALA A 31 12.44 -4.50 10.37
CA ALA A 31 11.72 -4.07 9.18
C ALA A 31 12.12 -2.62 8.95
N GLU A 32 12.60 -2.28 7.76
CA GLU A 32 12.88 -0.89 7.42
C GLU A 32 11.58 -0.11 7.60
N PRO A 33 11.61 1.01 8.35
CA PRO A 33 10.43 1.83 8.51
C PRO A 33 10.07 2.38 7.12
N MET A 34 8.79 2.25 6.74
CA MET A 34 8.25 2.99 5.59
C MET A 34 8.77 4.41 5.64
N ARG A 35 9.28 4.85 4.50
CA ARG A 35 9.97 6.15 4.35
C ARG A 35 9.12 7.24 4.99
N LYS A 36 9.63 7.86 6.05
CA LYS A 36 8.93 8.93 6.75
C LYS A 36 8.58 10.01 5.74
N ARG A 37 7.31 10.18 5.45
CA ARG A 37 6.83 11.36 4.73
C ARG A 37 7.20 12.58 5.57
N ASN A 38 8.25 13.29 5.19
CA ASN A 38 8.54 14.60 5.74
C ASN A 38 7.54 15.59 5.14
N CYS A 39 6.31 15.60 5.64
CA CYS A 39 5.38 16.69 5.42
C CYS A 39 5.91 17.95 6.14
N LYS A 40 6.94 18.57 5.56
CA LYS A 40 7.21 19.96 5.86
C LYS A 40 6.19 20.79 5.09
N LYS A 41 5.01 20.97 5.67
CA LYS A 41 4.08 22.02 5.22
C LYS A 41 4.85 23.34 5.26
N ALA A 42 5.26 23.83 4.08
CA ALA A 42 5.73 25.18 3.94
C ALA A 42 4.53 26.10 4.18
N ALA A 43 4.41 26.60 5.40
CA ALA A 43 3.50 27.69 5.71
C ALA A 43 3.92 28.90 4.87
N ALA A 44 3.25 29.14 3.76
CA ALA A 44 3.37 30.35 2.97
C ALA A 44 2.72 31.49 3.78
N ALA A 45 3.51 32.12 4.66
CA ALA A 45 3.14 33.37 5.29
C ALA A 45 3.14 34.46 4.21
N LEU A 46 1.97 34.79 3.69
CA LEU A 46 1.75 36.04 2.94
C LEU A 46 1.92 37.23 3.87
N MET A 47 3.13 37.78 3.93
CA MET A 47 3.35 39.15 4.50
C MET A 47 2.86 40.14 3.46
N ALA A 48 1.69 40.69 3.70
CA ALA A 48 1.25 41.94 3.07
C ALA A 48 2.02 43.11 3.73
N ALA A 49 3.07 43.57 3.07
CA ALA A 49 3.77 44.80 3.45
C ALA A 49 2.94 46.00 3.02
N ALA A 50 2.23 46.64 3.97
CA ALA A 50 1.68 47.96 3.78
C ALA A 50 2.76 49.00 4.07
N LEU A 51 3.34 49.58 3.03
CA LEU A 51 4.15 50.80 3.11
C LEU A 51 3.22 51.98 3.32
N SER A 52 3.23 52.61 4.50
CA SER A 52 2.69 53.93 4.73
C SER A 52 3.86 54.89 4.90
N THR A 53 4.09 55.68 3.89
CA THR A 53 4.93 56.89 3.92
C THR A 53 4.21 58.03 4.60
N ALA A 54 4.69 58.46 5.75
CA ALA A 54 4.29 59.74 6.37
C ALA A 54 5.35 60.80 6.08
N LEU A 55 4.97 61.88 5.42
CA LEU A 55 5.74 63.11 5.27
C LEU A 55 5.28 64.14 6.26
N LEU A 56 6.27 64.71 6.94
CA LEU A 56 6.24 65.83 7.88
C LEU A 56 5.86 67.16 7.23
N THR A 57 5.19 68.00 8.00
CA THR A 57 5.43 69.47 8.22
C THR A 57 4.23 70.00 8.95
N GLY A 58 4.26 70.83 9.95
CA GLY A 58 5.14 71.77 10.59
C GLY A 58 4.31 72.66 11.46
N CYS A 59 4.91 73.10 12.52
CA CYS A 59 4.76 74.30 13.40
C CYS A 59 3.44 75.04 13.56
N GLY A 60 3.12 75.34 14.86
CA GLY A 60 2.57 76.58 15.24
C GLY A 60 1.65 76.67 16.47
N SER A 61 2.19 76.79 17.63
CA SER A 61 1.97 77.78 18.69
C SER A 61 0.60 78.00 19.36
N THR A 62 0.68 78.03 20.69
CA THR A 62 0.01 78.80 21.77
C THR A 62 -1.22 78.22 22.45
N ALA A 63 -1.05 78.01 23.74
CA ALA A 63 -2.02 77.82 24.82
C ALA A 63 -2.82 79.12 25.15
N PRO A 64 -3.79 79.19 26.10
CA PRO A 64 -3.94 78.39 27.33
C PRO A 64 -5.40 78.13 27.83
N VAL A 65 -5.48 77.16 28.78
CA VAL A 65 -6.34 77.00 29.99
C VAL A 65 -7.88 77.10 29.86
N ASP A 66 -8.59 76.11 30.27
CA ASP A 66 -9.38 76.08 31.50
C ASP A 66 -9.87 74.63 31.90
N SER A 67 -10.06 74.54 33.19
CA SER A 67 -10.33 73.41 34.04
C SER A 67 -11.76 72.84 33.94
N THR A 68 -11.94 71.57 34.08
CA THR A 68 -12.59 70.79 35.18
C THR A 68 -12.94 69.38 34.79
N PRO A 69 -13.09 68.42 35.73
CA PRO A 69 -12.87 66.97 35.50
C PRO A 69 -14.18 66.26 35.30
N GLU A 70 -14.13 65.27 34.36
CA GLU A 70 -15.21 64.29 34.33
C GLU A 70 -14.71 62.92 33.97
N SER A 71 -14.92 62.02 34.91
CA SER A 71 -15.22 60.59 34.75
C SER A 71 -14.25 59.74 33.95
N VAL A 72 -13.39 59.05 34.67
CA VAL A 72 -12.66 57.84 34.21
C VAL A 72 -13.67 56.75 33.98
N ALA A 73 -14.01 56.50 32.73
CA ALA A 73 -14.60 55.22 32.33
C ALA A 73 -13.46 54.21 32.23
N VAL A 74 -13.39 53.33 33.22
CA VAL A 74 -12.56 52.12 33.17
C VAL A 74 -13.12 51.26 32.03
N SER A 75 -12.39 51.21 30.92
CA SER A 75 -12.59 50.19 29.90
C SER A 75 -12.13 48.87 30.50
N GLU A 76 -13.08 48.09 30.94
CA GLU A 76 -12.90 46.71 31.35
C GLU A 76 -12.36 45.96 30.12
N ALA A 77 -11.09 45.57 30.16
CA ALA A 77 -10.49 44.71 29.18
C ALA A 77 -11.25 43.36 29.28
N ALA A 78 -11.86 42.94 28.19
CA ALA A 78 -12.42 41.59 28.06
C ALA A 78 -11.31 40.58 28.38
N PRO A 79 -11.58 39.54 29.16
CA PRO A 79 -10.59 38.58 29.54
C PRO A 79 -10.13 37.80 28.29
N ALA A 80 -8.86 37.48 28.24
CA ALA A 80 -8.23 36.60 27.28
C ALA A 80 -8.76 35.17 27.46
N GLN A 81 -9.92 34.88 26.87
CA GLN A 81 -10.49 33.50 26.79
C GLN A 81 -9.97 32.71 25.60
N SER A 82 -9.23 33.32 24.67
CA SER A 82 -8.81 32.68 23.43
C SER A 82 -7.55 31.80 23.54
N THR A 83 -6.78 31.86 24.60
CA THR A 83 -5.57 31.03 24.76
C THR A 83 -5.84 29.72 25.48
N GLU A 84 -6.73 29.67 26.46
CA GLU A 84 -7.04 28.44 27.19
C GLU A 84 -7.91 27.44 26.36
N GLU A 85 -8.78 27.93 25.48
CA GLU A 85 -9.57 27.10 24.56
C GLU A 85 -8.67 26.52 23.46
N GLY A 86 -7.74 27.28 22.89
CA GLY A 86 -6.79 26.80 21.91
C GLY A 86 -5.89 25.69 22.44
N ASP A 87 -5.35 25.86 23.66
CA ASP A 87 -4.52 24.87 24.32
C ASP A 87 -5.30 23.55 24.59
N ALA A 88 -6.61 23.65 24.92
CA ALA A 88 -7.46 22.47 25.14
C ALA A 88 -7.78 21.72 23.84
N ASP A 89 -7.98 22.43 22.73
CA ASP A 89 -8.22 21.85 21.42
C ASP A 89 -6.97 21.12 20.89
N GLU A 90 -5.80 21.75 21.02
CA GLU A 90 -4.53 21.12 20.66
C GLU A 90 -4.26 19.86 21.49
N MET A 91 -4.54 19.89 22.80
CA MET A 91 -4.39 18.71 23.66
C MET A 91 -5.35 17.56 23.28
N ALA A 92 -6.57 17.86 22.89
CA ALA A 92 -7.54 16.84 22.46
C ALA A 92 -7.10 16.20 21.13
N ALA A 93 -6.65 17.00 20.16
CA ALA A 93 -6.12 16.52 18.88
C ALA A 93 -4.86 15.67 19.07
N GLN A 94 -3.92 16.14 19.92
CA GLN A 94 -2.68 15.38 20.22
C GLN A 94 -2.98 14.04 20.90
N ASN A 95 -3.90 14.00 21.87
CA ASN A 95 -4.30 12.74 22.49
C ASN A 95 -4.90 11.74 21.47
N CYS A 96 -5.66 12.24 20.50
CA CYS A 96 -6.17 11.40 19.42
C CYS A 96 -5.03 10.91 18.52
N ALA A 97 -4.09 11.77 18.15
CA ALA A 97 -2.92 11.41 17.36
C ALA A 97 -2.07 10.33 18.05
N ASP A 98 -1.80 10.48 19.35
CA ASP A 98 -1.04 9.49 20.13
C ASP A 98 -1.73 8.11 20.15
N LEU A 99 -3.08 8.07 20.20
CA LEU A 99 -3.84 6.83 20.15
C LEU A 99 -3.86 6.20 18.75
N ILE A 100 -3.89 7.00 17.69
CA ILE A 100 -3.75 6.52 16.31
C ILE A 100 -2.35 5.95 16.10
N ASP A 101 -1.30 6.65 16.51
CA ASP A 101 0.09 6.17 16.41
C ASP A 101 0.30 4.86 17.19
N ALA A 102 -0.41 4.68 18.32
CA ALA A 102 -0.35 3.45 19.12
C ALA A 102 -0.95 2.21 18.40
N ILE A 103 -1.88 2.38 17.46
CA ILE A 103 -2.44 1.28 16.65
C ILE A 103 -1.71 1.10 15.31
N TYR A 104 -0.79 1.99 14.95
CA TYR A 104 0.01 1.89 13.73
C TYR A 104 1.23 0.97 13.96
N VAL A 105 0.94 -0.31 14.23
CA VAL A 105 1.94 -1.33 14.59
C VAL A 105 1.72 -2.62 13.83
N GLN A 106 2.80 -3.34 13.53
CA GLN A 106 2.76 -4.63 12.82
C GLN A 106 2.51 -5.84 13.72
N THR A 107 2.44 -5.65 15.04
CA THR A 107 2.25 -6.75 15.97
C THR A 107 0.94 -6.61 16.72
N ARG A 108 0.08 -7.64 16.63
CA ARG A 108 -1.14 -7.73 17.43
C ARG A 108 -0.81 -8.21 18.85
N THR A 109 -1.46 -7.58 19.82
CA THR A 109 -1.37 -7.95 21.26
C THR A 109 -2.78 -8.17 21.81
N GLU A 110 -2.88 -8.60 23.06
CA GLU A 110 -4.15 -8.74 23.77
C GLU A 110 -4.89 -7.39 23.95
N ASP A 111 -4.15 -6.28 23.93
CA ASP A 111 -4.71 -4.92 24.10
C ASP A 111 -5.16 -4.29 22.78
N THR A 112 -4.84 -4.87 21.61
CA THR A 112 -5.06 -4.25 20.30
C THR A 112 -6.53 -3.88 20.07
N ASP A 113 -7.48 -4.74 20.43
CA ASP A 113 -8.91 -4.44 20.26
C ASP A 113 -9.33 -3.19 21.06
N ALA A 114 -8.89 -3.12 22.33
CA ALA A 114 -9.18 -1.96 23.18
C ALA A 114 -8.48 -0.68 22.70
N GLN A 115 -7.28 -0.79 22.15
CA GLN A 115 -6.56 0.35 21.54
C GLN A 115 -7.28 0.87 20.30
N CYS A 116 -7.77 -0.01 19.42
CA CYS A 116 -8.57 0.38 18.26
C CYS A 116 -9.86 1.11 18.67
N GLU A 117 -10.59 0.57 19.66
CA GLU A 117 -11.79 1.21 20.21
C GLU A 117 -11.48 2.59 20.82
N ALA A 118 -10.36 2.72 21.55
CA ALA A 118 -9.95 3.97 22.19
C ALA A 118 -9.57 5.04 21.15
N ALA A 119 -8.82 4.69 20.10
CA ALA A 119 -8.45 5.61 19.02
C ALA A 119 -9.69 6.15 18.30
N LYS A 120 -10.64 5.28 17.94
CA LYS A 120 -11.90 5.70 17.31
C LYS A 120 -12.75 6.56 18.22
N ALA A 121 -12.88 6.21 19.50
CA ALA A 121 -13.65 6.98 20.47
C ALA A 121 -13.06 8.39 20.68
N ALA A 122 -11.74 8.50 20.71
CA ALA A 122 -11.06 9.80 20.79
C ALA A 122 -11.35 10.65 19.54
N TRP A 123 -11.26 10.07 18.35
CA TRP A 123 -11.59 10.74 17.08
C TRP A 123 -13.05 11.23 17.03
N ASP A 124 -13.98 10.38 17.43
CA ASP A 124 -15.42 10.69 17.41
C ASP A 124 -15.80 11.78 18.40
N ALA A 125 -15.01 11.96 19.45
CA ALA A 125 -15.20 13.02 20.43
C ALA A 125 -14.68 14.40 19.96
N LEU A 126 -13.83 14.45 18.91
CA LEU A 126 -13.29 15.69 18.38
C LEU A 126 -14.33 16.46 17.56
N THR A 127 -14.30 17.80 17.68
CA THR A 127 -14.96 18.70 16.74
C THR A 127 -14.24 18.70 15.39
N ASP A 128 -14.91 19.18 14.33
CA ASP A 128 -14.28 19.25 12.99
C ASP A 128 -13.01 20.09 12.99
N THR A 129 -12.96 21.18 13.79
CA THR A 129 -11.75 22.01 13.94
C THR A 129 -10.62 21.25 14.63
N GLN A 130 -10.91 20.43 15.65
CA GLN A 130 -9.91 19.61 16.32
C GLN A 130 -9.39 18.48 15.44
N LYS A 131 -10.24 17.89 14.58
CA LYS A 131 -9.82 16.88 13.61
C LYS A 131 -8.79 17.40 12.62
N GLU A 132 -8.95 18.64 12.16
CA GLU A 132 -7.96 19.31 11.29
C GLU A 132 -6.60 19.58 12.00
N MET A 133 -6.55 19.45 13.33
CA MET A 133 -5.36 19.64 14.14
C MET A 133 -4.67 18.31 14.50
N VAL A 134 -5.24 17.16 14.13
CA VAL A 134 -4.65 15.86 14.40
C VAL A 134 -3.36 15.73 13.59
N GLU A 135 -2.22 15.62 14.28
CA GLU A 135 -0.90 15.51 13.68
C GLU A 135 -0.01 14.63 14.58
N GLY A 136 0.42 13.47 14.07
CA GLY A 136 1.26 12.49 14.74
C GLY A 136 2.38 11.98 13.86
N GLU A 137 3.01 10.88 14.23
CA GLU A 137 4.00 10.21 13.38
C GLU A 137 3.30 9.59 12.15
N ASN A 138 2.11 8.99 12.35
CA ASN A 138 1.30 8.34 11.33
C ASN A 138 -0.15 8.84 11.35
N ALA A 139 -0.52 9.64 12.37
CA ALA A 139 -1.83 10.24 12.48
C ALA A 139 -1.90 11.54 11.68
N ASP A 140 -3.01 11.74 10.98
CA ASP A 140 -3.33 12.95 10.23
C ASP A 140 -4.86 13.18 10.21
N PRO A 141 -5.34 14.34 9.74
CA PRO A 141 -6.78 14.65 9.66
C PRO A 141 -7.58 13.69 8.76
N ASP A 142 -6.91 13.02 7.82
CA ASP A 142 -7.53 12.10 6.89
C ASP A 142 -7.58 10.65 7.40
N TYR A 143 -6.86 10.32 8.48
CA TYR A 143 -6.71 8.95 8.97
C TYR A 143 -8.06 8.21 9.13
N PHE A 144 -9.02 8.81 9.83
CA PHE A 144 -10.39 8.29 9.93
C PHE A 144 -11.42 9.10 9.14
N GLY A 145 -11.04 10.27 8.63
CA GLY A 145 -11.94 11.24 8.00
C GLY A 145 -12.08 11.09 6.49
N ARG A 146 -11.15 10.40 5.83
CA ARG A 146 -11.17 10.22 4.37
C ARG A 146 -12.31 9.31 3.95
N ASP A 147 -13.08 9.74 2.94
CA ASP A 147 -14.04 8.87 2.27
C ASP A 147 -13.27 7.84 1.42
N THR A 148 -13.38 6.57 1.78
CA THR A 148 -12.73 5.45 1.10
C THR A 148 -13.72 4.46 0.50
N GLY A 149 -15.02 4.79 0.51
CA GLY A 149 -16.11 3.93 0.06
C GLY A 149 -16.91 3.30 1.19
N ASP A 150 -17.87 2.46 0.82
CA ASP A 150 -18.80 1.82 1.75
C ASP A 150 -18.26 0.47 2.25
N ALA A 151 -17.94 0.39 3.55
CA ALA A 151 -17.48 -0.84 4.19
C ALA A 151 -18.48 -2.00 4.08
N ALA A 152 -19.80 -1.72 4.03
CA ALA A 152 -20.83 -2.74 3.93
C ALA A 152 -20.84 -3.52 2.59
N LEU A 153 -20.08 -3.07 1.60
CA LEU A 153 -19.91 -3.80 0.33
C LEU A 153 -18.88 -4.93 0.42
N ASP A 154 -18.13 -5.00 1.51
CA ASP A 154 -17.11 -6.01 1.75
C ASP A 154 -17.63 -7.12 2.71
N ASP A 155 -16.87 -8.21 2.81
CA ASP A 155 -17.09 -9.34 3.71
C ASP A 155 -15.72 -9.76 4.27
N PRO A 156 -15.49 -9.72 5.59
CA PRO A 156 -14.22 -10.11 6.19
C PRO A 156 -13.87 -11.60 6.02
N ARG A 157 -14.82 -12.42 5.55
CA ARG A 157 -14.67 -13.86 5.26
C ARG A 157 -13.99 -14.65 6.39
N ASN A 158 -14.42 -14.41 7.61
CA ASN A 158 -13.90 -15.05 8.83
C ASN A 158 -14.96 -15.88 9.57
N ALA A 159 -15.99 -16.39 8.88
CA ALA A 159 -17.03 -17.24 9.45
C ALA A 159 -16.45 -18.57 9.98
N ASP A 160 -17.03 -19.16 10.98
CA ASP A 160 -16.73 -20.49 11.52
C ASP A 160 -17.59 -21.57 10.87
N ASP A 161 -17.38 -22.85 11.23
CA ASP A 161 -18.14 -24.01 10.75
C ASP A 161 -18.10 -24.20 9.21
N ILE A 162 -16.94 -24.02 8.62
CA ILE A 162 -16.73 -23.97 7.17
C ILE A 162 -16.49 -25.33 6.48
N GLY A 163 -16.43 -26.43 7.23
CA GLY A 163 -16.15 -27.75 6.70
C GLY A 163 -14.65 -28.10 6.67
N GLU A 164 -14.29 -29.14 5.87
CA GLU A 164 -12.95 -29.72 5.91
C GLU A 164 -11.98 -29.09 4.91
N ASN A 165 -12.48 -28.35 3.91
CA ASN A 165 -11.67 -27.75 2.83
C ASN A 165 -11.70 -26.23 2.93
N GLU A 166 -10.56 -25.62 3.14
CA GLU A 166 -10.40 -24.15 3.18
C GLU A 166 -9.49 -23.66 2.08
N LEU A 167 -9.93 -22.61 1.38
CA LEU A 167 -9.14 -21.81 0.47
C LEU A 167 -8.87 -20.45 1.13
N LEU A 168 -7.70 -20.32 1.75
CA LEU A 168 -7.27 -19.10 2.42
C LEU A 168 -6.65 -18.13 1.42
N VAL A 169 -7.32 -17.02 1.15
CA VAL A 169 -6.81 -15.92 0.32
C VAL A 169 -6.03 -14.97 1.19
N VAL A 170 -4.75 -14.78 0.87
CA VAL A 170 -3.83 -13.95 1.65
C VAL A 170 -3.45 -12.71 0.88
N SER A 171 -3.78 -11.55 1.42
CA SER A 171 -3.50 -10.22 0.84
C SER A 171 -2.70 -9.37 1.81
N PHE A 172 -1.93 -8.40 1.31
CA PHE A 172 -1.39 -7.34 2.16
C PHE A 172 -2.53 -6.62 2.89
N GLY A 173 -3.60 -6.34 2.17
CA GLY A 173 -4.77 -5.64 2.64
C GLY A 173 -4.81 -4.18 2.21
N THR A 174 -5.94 -3.54 2.46
CA THR A 174 -6.11 -2.10 2.28
C THR A 174 -7.18 -1.56 3.23
N SER A 175 -6.97 -0.33 3.70
CA SER A 175 -7.98 0.41 4.45
C SER A 175 -9.00 1.12 3.55
N PHE A 176 -8.76 1.19 2.24
CA PHE A 176 -9.71 1.76 1.28
C PHE A 176 -10.85 0.80 1.02
N ASN A 177 -12.06 1.13 1.49
CA ASN A 177 -13.24 0.27 1.42
C ASN A 177 -13.63 -0.06 -0.02
N GLY A 178 -13.60 0.93 -0.93
CA GLY A 178 -13.89 0.73 -2.34
C GLY A 178 -12.94 -0.27 -3.00
N SER A 179 -11.64 -0.11 -2.80
CA SER A 179 -10.61 -1.01 -3.34
C SER A 179 -10.67 -2.40 -2.69
N ARG A 180 -10.96 -2.48 -1.38
CA ARG A 180 -11.14 -3.77 -0.71
C ARG A 180 -12.29 -4.57 -1.32
N ALA A 181 -13.42 -3.90 -1.59
CA ALA A 181 -14.59 -4.51 -2.21
C ALA A 181 -14.38 -4.82 -3.71
N ALA A 182 -13.69 -3.99 -4.47
CA ALA A 182 -13.47 -4.20 -5.90
C ALA A 182 -12.33 -5.20 -6.16
N ASP A 183 -11.17 -4.99 -5.55
CA ASP A 183 -9.95 -5.71 -5.87
C ASP A 183 -9.84 -7.03 -5.11
N ILE A 184 -9.89 -6.99 -3.75
CA ILE A 184 -9.68 -8.18 -2.91
C ILE A 184 -10.90 -9.10 -2.98
N LYS A 185 -12.06 -8.56 -2.68
CA LYS A 185 -13.32 -9.33 -2.73
C LYS A 185 -13.61 -9.82 -4.15
N GLY A 186 -13.25 -9.07 -5.19
CA GLY A 186 -13.37 -9.50 -6.58
C GLY A 186 -12.64 -10.81 -6.85
N VAL A 187 -11.37 -10.92 -6.43
CA VAL A 187 -10.59 -12.15 -6.52
C VAL A 187 -11.21 -13.27 -5.68
N GLU A 188 -11.60 -12.98 -4.45
CA GLU A 188 -12.21 -13.96 -3.53
C GLU A 188 -13.55 -14.51 -4.06
N ASP A 189 -14.39 -13.64 -4.64
CA ASP A 189 -15.67 -14.03 -5.23
C ASP A 189 -15.46 -14.92 -6.47
N ALA A 190 -14.47 -14.62 -7.31
CA ALA A 190 -14.11 -15.44 -8.46
C ALA A 190 -13.62 -16.84 -8.02
N LEU A 191 -12.80 -16.90 -6.97
CA LEU A 191 -12.33 -18.14 -6.37
C LEU A 191 -13.48 -18.95 -5.76
N GLN A 192 -14.37 -18.31 -5.00
CA GLN A 192 -15.54 -18.97 -4.41
C GLN A 192 -16.49 -19.51 -5.49
N ALA A 193 -16.66 -18.78 -6.58
CA ALA A 193 -17.47 -19.25 -7.71
C ALA A 193 -16.86 -20.43 -8.43
N ALA A 194 -15.52 -20.44 -8.58
CA ALA A 194 -14.79 -21.53 -9.23
C ALA A 194 -14.70 -22.80 -8.37
N TYR A 195 -14.62 -22.66 -7.06
CA TYR A 195 -14.43 -23.75 -6.10
C TYR A 195 -15.54 -23.79 -5.03
N PRO A 196 -16.80 -24.11 -5.38
CA PRO A 196 -17.92 -24.07 -4.46
C PRO A 196 -17.82 -25.09 -3.31
N ASP A 197 -17.00 -26.13 -3.45
CA ASP A 197 -16.75 -27.14 -2.41
C ASP A 197 -15.65 -26.74 -1.42
N TRP A 198 -15.05 -25.57 -1.61
CA TRP A 198 -14.04 -24.96 -0.75
C TRP A 198 -14.62 -23.71 -0.08
N SER A 199 -14.33 -23.53 1.19
CA SER A 199 -14.69 -22.29 1.89
C SER A 199 -13.60 -21.24 1.69
N VAL A 200 -13.90 -20.19 0.94
CA VAL A 200 -12.98 -19.08 0.74
C VAL A 200 -12.93 -18.22 1.99
N ARG A 201 -11.72 -18.06 2.53
CA ARG A 201 -11.42 -17.28 3.75
C ARG A 201 -10.39 -16.22 3.43
N ARG A 202 -10.31 -15.20 4.28
CA ARG A 202 -9.38 -14.06 4.11
C ARG A 202 -8.37 -14.00 5.26
N ALA A 203 -7.13 -13.64 4.93
CA ALA A 203 -6.16 -13.12 5.88
C ALA A 203 -5.45 -11.91 5.29
N PHE A 204 -5.13 -10.92 6.14
CA PHE A 204 -4.23 -9.82 5.78
C PHE A 204 -2.88 -10.00 6.45
N THR A 205 -1.80 -9.59 5.76
CA THR A 205 -0.44 -9.61 6.31
C THR A 205 -0.10 -8.31 7.04
N ALA A 206 -0.68 -7.18 6.64
CA ALA A 206 -0.41 -5.87 7.25
C ALA A 206 -1.29 -5.61 8.48
N GLN A 207 -0.73 -5.80 9.68
CA GLN A 207 -1.47 -5.56 10.93
C GLN A 207 -1.93 -4.10 11.09
N ILE A 208 -1.16 -3.12 10.58
CA ILE A 208 -1.54 -1.71 10.58
C ILE A 208 -2.86 -1.47 9.83
N ILE A 209 -3.06 -2.17 8.71
CA ILE A 209 -4.30 -2.09 7.92
C ILE A 209 -5.46 -2.73 8.68
N ILE A 210 -5.23 -3.90 9.28
CA ILE A 210 -6.23 -4.58 10.11
C ILE A 210 -6.69 -3.68 11.25
N ASN A 211 -5.76 -3.05 11.96
CA ASN A 211 -6.05 -2.15 13.08
C ASN A 211 -6.85 -0.93 12.61
N HIS A 212 -6.46 -0.34 11.48
CA HIS A 212 -7.17 0.81 10.90
C HIS A 212 -8.61 0.45 10.55
N VAL A 213 -8.83 -0.65 9.82
CA VAL A 213 -10.16 -1.14 9.42
C VAL A 213 -11.00 -1.46 10.67
N GLN A 214 -10.41 -2.16 11.64
CA GLN A 214 -11.10 -2.47 12.89
C GLN A 214 -11.48 -1.21 13.67
N ALA A 215 -10.58 -0.23 13.79
CA ALA A 215 -10.86 1.01 14.50
C ALA A 215 -11.95 1.83 13.79
N ARG A 216 -11.82 2.05 12.48
CA ARG A 216 -12.72 2.91 11.72
C ARG A 216 -14.09 2.27 11.50
N ASP A 217 -14.12 1.02 11.04
CA ASP A 217 -15.34 0.36 10.53
C ASP A 217 -15.90 -0.67 11.50
N GLY A 218 -15.14 -1.06 12.54
CA GLY A 218 -15.51 -2.13 13.48
C GLY A 218 -15.38 -3.53 12.89
N GLU A 219 -14.88 -3.68 11.67
CA GLU A 219 -14.66 -4.97 11.02
C GLU A 219 -13.39 -5.64 11.54
N LYS A 220 -13.51 -6.93 11.87
CA LYS A 220 -12.38 -7.75 12.32
C LYS A 220 -11.92 -8.66 11.18
N ILE A 221 -10.79 -8.32 10.59
CA ILE A 221 -10.12 -9.13 9.58
C ILE A 221 -9.03 -9.93 10.28
N ASP A 222 -8.94 -11.22 10.00
CA ASP A 222 -7.91 -12.08 10.59
C ASP A 222 -6.52 -11.74 9.99
N ASN A 223 -5.50 -11.65 10.83
CA ASN A 223 -4.12 -11.73 10.36
C ASN A 223 -3.73 -13.21 10.11
N MET A 224 -2.52 -13.46 9.59
CA MET A 224 -2.06 -14.81 9.28
C MET A 224 -2.18 -15.78 10.46
N GLN A 225 -1.76 -15.36 11.66
CA GLN A 225 -1.83 -16.19 12.86
C GLN A 225 -3.29 -16.52 13.23
N GLN A 226 -4.17 -15.51 13.21
CA GLN A 226 -5.59 -15.69 13.54
C GLN A 226 -6.30 -16.58 12.52
N ALA A 227 -6.02 -16.40 11.22
CA ALA A 227 -6.61 -17.22 10.16
C ALA A 227 -6.19 -18.70 10.29
N LEU A 228 -4.90 -18.98 10.52
CA LEU A 228 -4.40 -20.34 10.69
C LEU A 228 -4.91 -20.99 11.99
N ASP A 229 -4.97 -20.25 13.11
CA ASP A 229 -5.56 -20.73 14.35
C ASP A 229 -7.05 -21.05 14.19
N ARG A 230 -7.79 -20.22 13.46
CA ARG A 230 -9.20 -20.42 13.13
C ARG A 230 -9.41 -21.63 12.23
N ALA A 231 -8.56 -21.84 11.20
CA ALA A 231 -8.61 -23.02 10.35
C ALA A 231 -8.43 -24.31 11.16
N VAL A 232 -7.47 -24.33 12.10
CA VAL A 232 -7.27 -25.46 13.02
C VAL A 232 -8.48 -25.66 13.93
N ALA A 233 -9.05 -24.57 14.50
CA ALA A 233 -10.20 -24.63 15.39
C ALA A 233 -11.48 -25.14 14.65
N ASN A 234 -11.63 -24.77 13.37
CA ASN A 234 -12.72 -25.24 12.50
C ASN A 234 -12.54 -26.71 12.07
N GLY A 235 -11.42 -27.35 12.34
CA GLY A 235 -11.17 -28.74 11.96
C GLY A 235 -10.90 -28.91 10.47
N VAL A 236 -10.35 -27.89 9.81
CA VAL A 236 -9.91 -27.94 8.42
C VAL A 236 -8.88 -29.05 8.26
N LYS A 237 -9.04 -29.87 7.22
CA LYS A 237 -8.13 -30.94 6.85
C LYS A 237 -7.25 -30.57 5.67
N ASN A 238 -7.88 -29.98 4.67
CA ASN A 238 -7.20 -29.58 3.44
C ASN A 238 -7.16 -28.06 3.35
N LEU A 239 -5.96 -27.49 3.41
CA LEU A 239 -5.72 -26.06 3.30
C LEU A 239 -5.03 -25.75 1.99
N VAL A 240 -5.66 -24.92 1.16
CA VAL A 240 -5.01 -24.29 0.01
C VAL A 240 -4.86 -22.80 0.31
N VAL A 241 -3.67 -22.26 0.09
CA VAL A 241 -3.40 -20.83 0.29
C VAL A 241 -3.18 -20.19 -1.07
N GLN A 242 -3.99 -19.18 -1.40
CA GLN A 242 -3.83 -18.34 -2.57
C GLN A 242 -3.32 -16.95 -2.15
N PRO A 243 -2.03 -16.66 -2.36
CA PRO A 243 -1.53 -15.30 -2.18
C PRO A 243 -2.06 -14.39 -3.29
N THR A 244 -2.51 -13.21 -2.94
CA THR A 244 -2.80 -12.15 -3.92
C THR A 244 -1.59 -11.22 -4.14
N HIS A 245 -0.42 -11.62 -3.66
CA HIS A 245 0.84 -10.93 -3.93
C HIS A 245 1.12 -10.88 -5.44
N LEU A 246 1.83 -9.83 -5.86
CA LEU A 246 2.22 -9.70 -7.27
C LEU A 246 3.28 -10.73 -7.66
N MET A 247 4.23 -11.02 -6.77
CA MET A 247 5.41 -11.85 -7.04
C MET A 247 5.91 -12.56 -5.77
N HIS A 248 6.91 -13.45 -5.92
CA HIS A 248 7.64 -14.10 -4.83
C HIS A 248 8.57 -13.10 -4.12
N GLY A 249 7.98 -12.12 -3.42
CA GLY A 249 8.69 -11.09 -2.65
C GLY A 249 8.85 -11.46 -1.18
N ALA A 250 9.34 -10.51 -0.37
CA ALA A 250 9.57 -10.72 1.06
C ALA A 250 8.29 -11.14 1.82
N GLU A 251 7.15 -10.52 1.49
CA GLU A 251 5.86 -10.84 2.11
C GLU A 251 5.36 -12.25 1.75
N TYR A 252 5.64 -12.71 0.52
CA TYR A 252 5.36 -14.08 0.12
C TYR A 252 6.21 -15.07 0.93
N ASP A 253 7.50 -14.77 1.12
CA ASP A 253 8.40 -15.62 1.92
C ASP A 253 7.93 -15.69 3.39
N GLU A 254 7.56 -14.56 4.00
CA GLU A 254 7.02 -14.49 5.37
C GLU A 254 5.70 -15.28 5.49
N MET A 255 4.82 -15.20 4.50
CA MET A 255 3.60 -16.01 4.44
C MET A 255 3.93 -17.51 4.41
N CYS A 256 4.88 -17.92 3.57
CA CYS A 256 5.32 -19.32 3.49
C CYS A 256 5.89 -19.83 4.82
N GLU A 257 6.70 -19.02 5.52
CA GLU A 257 7.22 -19.34 6.85
C GLU A 257 6.09 -19.52 7.88
N ALA A 258 5.10 -18.64 7.87
CA ALA A 258 3.93 -18.75 8.75
C ALA A 258 3.14 -20.04 8.50
N ILE A 259 2.91 -20.41 7.22
CA ILE A 259 2.22 -21.64 6.85
C ILE A 259 3.03 -22.87 7.25
N ASP A 260 4.35 -22.86 7.04
CA ASP A 260 5.24 -23.96 7.40
C ASP A 260 5.17 -24.32 8.89
N ALA A 261 4.96 -23.34 9.76
CA ALA A 261 4.78 -23.55 11.18
C ALA A 261 3.46 -24.30 11.55
N TYR A 262 2.49 -24.33 10.64
CA TYR A 262 1.17 -24.94 10.83
C TYR A 262 0.93 -26.20 9.99
N LYS A 263 1.78 -26.52 9.02
CA LYS A 263 1.54 -27.61 8.05
C LYS A 263 1.19 -28.96 8.70
N ASP A 264 1.79 -29.27 9.83
CA ASP A 264 1.54 -30.52 10.58
C ASP A 264 0.16 -30.55 11.29
N LYS A 265 -0.60 -29.44 11.26
CA LYS A 265 -1.95 -29.33 11.82
C LYS A 265 -3.03 -29.79 10.84
N PHE A 266 -2.71 -29.89 9.55
CA PHE A 266 -3.62 -30.25 8.46
C PHE A 266 -3.26 -31.61 7.88
N GLU A 267 -4.22 -32.26 7.22
CA GLU A 267 -3.95 -33.50 6.46
C GLU A 267 -3.16 -33.19 5.17
N SER A 268 -3.47 -32.05 4.54
CA SER A 268 -2.75 -31.56 3.37
C SER A 268 -2.72 -30.03 3.31
N VAL A 269 -1.61 -29.50 2.78
CA VAL A 269 -1.41 -28.05 2.57
C VAL A 269 -0.78 -27.83 1.21
N ALA A 270 -1.33 -26.90 0.42
CA ALA A 270 -0.70 -26.42 -0.81
C ALA A 270 -0.74 -24.90 -0.88
N ILE A 271 0.30 -24.30 -1.47
CA ILE A 271 0.40 -22.85 -1.70
C ILE A 271 0.37 -22.67 -3.22
N ALA A 272 -0.52 -21.79 -3.67
CA ALA A 272 -0.63 -21.41 -5.08
C ALA A 272 0.40 -20.34 -5.44
N GLU A 273 0.69 -20.21 -6.73
CA GLU A 273 1.57 -19.18 -7.26
C GLU A 273 0.97 -17.76 -7.06
N PRO A 274 1.81 -16.74 -6.80
CA PRO A 274 1.40 -15.35 -6.88
C PRO A 274 1.13 -14.93 -8.34
N LEU A 275 0.59 -13.73 -8.56
CA LEU A 275 0.07 -13.31 -9.86
C LEU A 275 1.06 -13.47 -11.03
N LEU A 276 2.32 -13.09 -10.85
CA LEU A 276 3.35 -13.15 -11.90
C LEU A 276 4.08 -14.50 -11.99
N GLY A 277 3.64 -15.51 -11.20
CA GLY A 277 4.25 -16.81 -11.16
C GLY A 277 5.74 -16.78 -10.79
N GLU A 278 6.49 -17.79 -11.22
CA GLU A 278 7.92 -17.91 -10.91
C GLU A 278 8.76 -16.71 -11.37
N VAL A 279 9.77 -16.37 -10.56
CA VAL A 279 10.75 -15.33 -10.87
C VAL A 279 11.85 -15.94 -11.73
N GLY A 280 12.04 -15.44 -12.95
CA GLY A 280 13.13 -15.84 -13.83
C GLY A 280 14.50 -15.38 -13.32
N SER A 281 15.57 -15.95 -13.89
CA SER A 281 16.95 -15.65 -13.49
C SER A 281 17.40 -14.21 -13.79
N ASP A 282 16.78 -13.57 -14.76
CA ASP A 282 17.09 -12.21 -15.19
C ASP A 282 15.88 -11.58 -15.94
N ALA A 283 16.01 -10.32 -16.33
CA ALA A 283 14.95 -9.55 -16.96
C ALA A 283 14.45 -10.12 -18.31
N THR A 284 15.17 -11.02 -18.94
CA THR A 284 14.82 -11.58 -20.26
C THR A 284 14.07 -12.92 -20.16
N VAL A 285 14.05 -13.52 -18.97
CA VAL A 285 13.38 -14.80 -18.72
C VAL A 285 11.98 -14.54 -18.19
N ILE A 286 11.02 -14.51 -19.10
CA ILE A 286 9.59 -14.31 -18.79
C ILE A 286 8.84 -15.64 -18.87
N ASN A 287 7.73 -15.76 -18.15
CA ASN A 287 6.83 -16.91 -18.15
C ASN A 287 5.46 -16.54 -18.72
N ASP A 288 4.61 -17.54 -18.94
CA ASP A 288 3.27 -17.36 -19.49
C ASP A 288 2.38 -16.45 -18.62
N ASP A 289 2.57 -16.45 -17.28
CA ASP A 289 1.79 -15.62 -16.36
C ASP A 289 2.09 -14.14 -16.59
N LYS A 290 3.36 -13.76 -16.76
CA LYS A 290 3.75 -12.37 -17.05
C LYS A 290 3.20 -11.89 -18.39
N GLU A 291 3.21 -12.75 -19.43
CA GLU A 291 2.61 -12.40 -20.73
C GLU A 291 1.09 -12.23 -20.62
N ALA A 292 0.42 -13.11 -19.87
CA ALA A 292 -1.01 -13.03 -19.65
C ALA A 292 -1.40 -11.78 -18.85
N VAL A 293 -0.67 -11.48 -17.78
CA VAL A 293 -0.88 -10.25 -16.99
C VAL A 293 -0.60 -9.02 -17.83
N ALA A 294 0.52 -8.96 -18.58
CA ALA A 294 0.85 -7.83 -19.44
C ALA A 294 -0.27 -7.56 -20.46
N THR A 295 -0.83 -8.62 -21.06
CA THR A 295 -1.96 -8.51 -21.97
C THR A 295 -3.20 -7.98 -21.25
N ALA A 296 -3.62 -8.60 -20.16
CA ALA A 296 -4.86 -8.29 -19.46
C ALA A 296 -4.87 -6.83 -18.95
N ILE A 297 -3.77 -6.39 -18.31
CA ILE A 297 -3.71 -5.05 -17.74
C ILE A 297 -3.62 -3.95 -18.81
N THR A 298 -2.93 -4.23 -19.92
CA THR A 298 -2.82 -3.29 -21.05
C THR A 298 -4.15 -3.14 -21.74
N GLU A 299 -4.85 -4.25 -22.06
CA GLU A 299 -6.17 -4.20 -22.70
C GLU A 299 -7.18 -3.44 -21.84
N GLU A 300 -7.20 -3.65 -20.52
CA GLU A 300 -8.11 -2.95 -19.62
C GLU A 300 -7.76 -1.46 -19.51
N ALA A 301 -6.48 -1.09 -19.40
CA ALA A 301 -6.06 0.31 -19.36
C ALA A 301 -6.41 1.07 -20.65
N VAL A 302 -6.19 0.44 -21.79
CA VAL A 302 -6.50 0.97 -23.13
C VAL A 302 -8.01 1.19 -23.29
N LYS A 303 -8.81 0.19 -22.95
CA LYS A 303 -10.28 0.23 -22.98
C LYS A 303 -10.81 1.33 -22.06
N THR A 304 -10.30 1.43 -20.84
CA THR A 304 -10.70 2.47 -19.87
C THR A 304 -10.32 3.87 -20.35
N ALA A 305 -9.22 4.02 -21.10
CA ALA A 305 -8.83 5.27 -21.74
C ALA A 305 -9.64 5.60 -23.00
N GLY A 306 -10.51 4.68 -23.46
CA GLY A 306 -11.41 4.89 -24.60
C GLY A 306 -10.80 4.59 -25.97
N TYR A 307 -9.68 3.87 -26.03
CA TYR A 307 -9.05 3.43 -27.28
C TYR A 307 -9.51 2.02 -27.67
N GLU A 308 -9.45 1.72 -28.96
CA GLU A 308 -9.78 0.39 -29.51
C GLU A 308 -8.69 -0.64 -29.15
N ASP A 309 -7.43 -0.25 -29.26
CA ASP A 309 -6.26 -1.05 -28.92
C ASP A 309 -5.05 -0.16 -28.55
N ALA A 310 -3.96 -0.78 -28.10
CA ALA A 310 -2.73 -0.09 -27.73
C ALA A 310 -2.07 0.65 -28.90
N ALA A 311 -2.21 0.14 -30.12
CA ALA A 311 -1.67 0.77 -31.33
C ALA A 311 -2.41 2.06 -31.66
N ALA A 312 -3.75 2.09 -31.50
CA ALA A 312 -4.55 3.30 -31.66
C ALA A 312 -4.17 4.37 -30.60
N ALA A 313 -3.95 3.97 -29.35
CA ALA A 313 -3.47 4.85 -28.31
C ALA A 313 -2.06 5.41 -28.61
N ALA A 314 -1.13 4.55 -29.06
CA ALA A 314 0.21 4.96 -29.47
C ALA A 314 0.18 5.95 -30.65
N ALA A 315 -0.68 5.71 -31.66
CA ALA A 315 -0.86 6.61 -32.79
C ALA A 315 -1.43 7.98 -32.40
N ASP A 316 -2.19 8.05 -31.29
CA ASP A 316 -2.69 9.30 -30.69
C ASP A 316 -1.69 9.95 -29.71
N GLY A 317 -0.49 9.39 -29.61
CA GLY A 317 0.59 9.89 -28.74
C GLY A 317 0.40 9.58 -27.26
N THR A 318 -0.38 8.53 -26.90
CA THR A 318 -0.67 8.14 -25.52
C THR A 318 0.21 6.99 -25.08
N ALA A 319 0.90 7.19 -23.95
CA ALA A 319 1.61 6.17 -23.20
C ALA A 319 0.81 5.74 -21.96
N PHE A 320 0.93 4.48 -21.60
CA PHE A 320 0.46 3.92 -20.33
C PHE A 320 1.64 3.65 -19.43
N VAL A 321 1.59 4.13 -18.20
CA VAL A 321 2.62 3.91 -17.19
C VAL A 321 2.00 3.13 -16.02
N PHE A 322 2.49 1.91 -15.84
CA PHE A 322 2.05 1.07 -14.74
C PHE A 322 3.03 1.21 -13.57
N MET A 323 2.52 1.71 -12.43
CA MET A 323 3.29 1.98 -11.23
C MET A 323 3.14 0.83 -10.23
N GLY A 324 4.18 0.01 -10.04
CA GLY A 324 4.30 -0.97 -8.96
C GLY A 324 4.81 -0.34 -7.67
N HIS A 325 4.88 -1.14 -6.59
CA HIS A 325 5.44 -0.68 -5.32
C HIS A 325 6.97 -0.51 -5.41
N GLY A 326 7.67 -1.51 -5.95
CA GLY A 326 9.12 -1.64 -5.84
C GLY A 326 9.50 -2.50 -4.63
N THR A 327 10.72 -3.02 -4.63
CA THR A 327 11.22 -3.81 -3.50
C THR A 327 12.74 -3.96 -3.60
N SER A 328 13.42 -3.98 -2.45
CA SER A 328 14.83 -4.35 -2.36
C SER A 328 15.07 -5.88 -2.44
N HIS A 329 14.00 -6.69 -2.39
CA HIS A 329 14.06 -8.13 -2.55
C HIS A 329 14.57 -8.54 -3.94
N THR A 330 15.18 -9.71 -4.07
CA THR A 330 15.69 -10.22 -5.36
C THR A 330 14.61 -10.37 -6.42
N ALA A 331 13.35 -10.56 -6.02
CA ALA A 331 12.18 -10.61 -6.90
C ALA A 331 11.90 -9.29 -7.65
N LYS A 332 12.57 -8.19 -7.32
CA LYS A 332 12.45 -6.91 -8.05
C LYS A 332 12.67 -7.03 -9.55
N VAL A 333 13.41 -8.06 -9.99
CA VAL A 333 13.60 -8.35 -11.41
C VAL A 333 12.27 -8.60 -12.15
N SER A 334 11.20 -8.96 -11.45
CA SER A 334 9.86 -9.14 -12.04
C SER A 334 9.32 -7.86 -12.67
N TYR A 335 9.69 -6.68 -12.18
CA TYR A 335 9.32 -5.41 -12.83
C TYR A 335 10.00 -5.25 -14.19
N SER A 336 11.31 -5.54 -14.27
CA SER A 336 12.03 -5.53 -15.53
C SER A 336 11.54 -6.65 -16.49
N GLN A 337 11.13 -7.81 -15.95
CA GLN A 337 10.50 -8.88 -16.73
C GLN A 337 9.14 -8.45 -17.28
N MET A 338 8.33 -7.71 -16.53
CA MET A 338 7.08 -7.14 -17.03
C MET A 338 7.33 -6.15 -18.16
N GLN A 339 8.34 -5.27 -18.07
CA GLN A 339 8.72 -4.40 -19.18
C GLN A 339 9.14 -5.21 -20.42
N THR A 340 9.89 -6.30 -20.24
CA THR A 340 10.27 -7.19 -21.32
C THR A 340 9.05 -7.89 -21.95
N ALA A 341 8.08 -8.33 -21.14
CA ALA A 341 6.83 -8.92 -21.62
C ALA A 341 6.03 -7.88 -22.46
N MET A 342 5.91 -6.63 -21.99
CA MET A 342 5.26 -5.56 -22.76
C MET A 342 5.91 -5.38 -24.15
N GLN A 343 7.24 -5.30 -24.19
CA GLN A 343 7.98 -5.16 -25.45
C GLN A 343 7.83 -6.38 -26.36
N THR A 344 7.87 -7.59 -25.81
CA THR A 344 7.70 -8.84 -26.58
C THR A 344 6.32 -8.92 -27.21
N LEU A 345 5.29 -8.43 -26.51
CA LEU A 345 3.91 -8.37 -27.01
C LEU A 345 3.64 -7.20 -27.97
N GLY A 346 4.63 -6.30 -28.18
CA GLY A 346 4.51 -5.16 -29.07
C GLY A 346 3.80 -3.95 -28.45
N TYR A 347 3.70 -3.87 -27.13
CA TYR A 347 3.15 -2.72 -26.42
C TYR A 347 4.24 -1.66 -26.19
N GLU A 348 4.71 -1.03 -27.27
CA GLU A 348 5.81 -0.06 -27.23
C GLU A 348 5.48 1.23 -26.47
N ASN A 349 4.20 1.51 -26.24
CA ASN A 349 3.69 2.66 -25.50
C ASN A 349 3.37 2.33 -24.03
N VAL A 350 3.87 1.21 -23.49
CA VAL A 350 3.66 0.79 -22.11
C VAL A 350 4.99 0.79 -21.36
N PHE A 351 5.01 1.43 -20.19
CA PHE A 351 6.17 1.62 -19.35
C PHE A 351 5.88 1.11 -17.94
N ILE A 352 6.88 0.48 -17.31
CA ILE A 352 6.79 -0.01 -15.94
C ILE A 352 7.63 0.88 -15.04
N GLY A 353 7.03 1.34 -13.95
CA GLY A 353 7.73 2.07 -12.91
C GLY A 353 7.39 1.57 -11.52
N THR A 354 8.05 2.10 -10.48
CA THR A 354 7.82 1.73 -9.09
C THR A 354 7.93 2.93 -8.15
N VAL A 355 7.11 2.94 -7.09
CA VAL A 355 7.12 3.98 -6.06
C VAL A 355 8.50 4.10 -5.40
N GLU A 356 9.11 2.95 -5.05
CA GLU A 356 10.40 2.91 -4.36
C GLU A 356 11.62 3.12 -5.28
N GLY A 357 11.41 3.17 -6.61
CA GLY A 357 12.51 3.25 -7.57
C GLY A 357 13.44 2.03 -7.52
N GLU A 358 12.87 0.85 -7.27
CA GLU A 358 13.58 -0.43 -7.20
C GLU A 358 12.92 -1.47 -8.13
N PRO A 359 13.56 -1.83 -9.25
CA PRO A 359 14.90 -1.44 -9.73
C PRO A 359 15.06 0.05 -10.04
N GLU A 360 16.31 0.56 -10.05
CA GLU A 360 16.61 2.00 -10.19
C GLU A 360 16.08 2.63 -11.50
N ASP A 361 16.00 1.87 -12.58
CA ASP A 361 15.45 2.28 -13.87
C ASP A 361 13.91 2.43 -13.87
N THR A 362 13.24 2.02 -12.80
CA THR A 362 11.79 2.16 -12.61
C THR A 362 11.39 3.38 -11.78
N ALA A 363 12.36 4.21 -11.35
CA ALA A 363 12.07 5.45 -10.63
C ALA A 363 11.26 6.44 -11.49
N CYS A 364 10.43 7.26 -10.86
CA CYS A 364 9.53 8.19 -11.55
C CYS A 364 10.25 9.06 -12.58
N GLU A 365 11.41 9.63 -12.22
CA GLU A 365 12.19 10.49 -13.10
C GLU A 365 12.74 9.72 -14.31
N ALA A 366 13.18 8.46 -14.12
CA ALA A 366 13.65 7.63 -15.21
C ALA A 366 12.52 7.32 -16.20
N VAL A 367 11.35 6.95 -15.70
CA VAL A 367 10.16 6.66 -16.52
C VAL A 367 9.68 7.91 -17.27
N ILE A 368 9.70 9.10 -16.66
CA ILE A 368 9.40 10.37 -17.33
C ILE A 368 10.33 10.57 -18.55
N GLU A 369 11.63 10.38 -18.38
CA GLU A 369 12.59 10.54 -19.47
C GLU A 369 12.42 9.48 -20.57
N ASP A 370 12.07 8.24 -20.22
CA ASP A 370 11.79 7.16 -21.18
C ASP A 370 10.55 7.45 -22.02
N VAL A 371 9.44 7.85 -21.40
CA VAL A 371 8.20 8.23 -22.09
C VAL A 371 8.42 9.39 -23.03
N LYS A 372 9.16 10.40 -22.57
CA LYS A 372 9.56 11.57 -23.36
C LYS A 372 10.48 11.20 -24.51
N ALA A 373 11.48 10.35 -24.28
CA ALA A 373 12.40 9.88 -25.34
C ALA A 373 11.69 9.07 -26.42
N ALA A 374 10.66 8.31 -26.04
CA ALA A 374 9.78 7.58 -26.96
C ALA A 374 8.83 8.49 -27.75
N GLY A 375 8.71 9.76 -27.38
CA GLY A 375 7.95 10.79 -28.11
C GLY A 375 6.47 10.84 -27.82
N TYR A 376 6.00 10.21 -26.74
CA TYR A 376 4.62 10.32 -26.29
C TYR A 376 4.37 11.65 -25.57
N THR A 377 3.18 12.23 -25.79
CA THR A 377 2.79 13.52 -25.20
C THR A 377 1.59 13.44 -24.29
N LYS A 378 0.91 12.30 -24.24
CA LYS A 378 -0.21 12.02 -23.34
C LYS A 378 0.16 10.83 -22.48
N VAL A 379 -0.17 10.87 -21.21
CA VAL A 379 0.17 9.82 -20.23
C VAL A 379 -1.05 9.39 -19.45
N VAL A 380 -1.19 8.08 -19.27
CA VAL A 380 -2.15 7.47 -18.36
C VAL A 380 -1.39 6.69 -17.32
N LEU A 381 -1.47 7.10 -16.05
CA LEU A 381 -0.89 6.41 -14.90
C LEU A 381 -1.91 5.40 -14.35
N ARG A 382 -1.48 4.18 -14.11
CA ARG A 382 -2.29 3.12 -13.48
C ARG A 382 -1.43 2.28 -12.54
N PRO A 383 -1.96 1.78 -11.41
CA PRO A 383 -1.16 0.91 -10.54
C PRO A 383 -0.87 -0.44 -11.19
N LEU A 384 0.37 -0.93 -11.00
CA LEU A 384 0.77 -2.34 -11.17
C LEU A 384 0.74 -3.00 -9.79
N MET A 385 -0.41 -2.94 -9.16
CA MET A 385 -0.69 -3.47 -7.82
C MET A 385 -2.02 -4.18 -7.85
N VAL A 386 -2.12 -5.31 -7.17
CA VAL A 386 -3.38 -6.06 -7.12
C VAL A 386 -4.47 -5.22 -6.47
N VAL A 387 -4.11 -4.37 -5.53
CA VAL A 387 -5.04 -3.50 -4.80
C VAL A 387 -4.65 -2.03 -5.00
N ALA A 388 -5.61 -1.20 -5.40
CA ALA A 388 -5.44 0.25 -5.51
C ALA A 388 -5.65 0.94 -4.15
N GLY A 389 -4.70 0.75 -3.24
CA GLY A 389 -4.70 1.32 -1.88
C GLY A 389 -4.04 2.70 -1.81
N ASP A 390 -3.32 2.94 -0.71
CA ASP A 390 -2.68 4.21 -0.39
C ASP A 390 -1.73 4.70 -1.50
N HIS A 391 -0.83 3.83 -1.97
CA HIS A 391 0.12 4.18 -3.05
C HIS A 391 -0.56 4.64 -4.34
N ALA A 392 -1.68 4.02 -4.73
CA ALA A 392 -2.41 4.43 -5.93
C ALA A 392 -3.12 5.78 -5.75
N ASN A 393 -3.64 6.05 -4.57
CA ASN A 393 -4.38 7.27 -4.26
C ASN A 393 -3.46 8.45 -3.94
N ASN A 394 -2.34 8.21 -3.25
CA ASN A 394 -1.46 9.25 -2.76
C ASN A 394 -0.17 9.36 -3.60
N ASP A 395 0.65 8.30 -3.69
CA ASP A 395 1.94 8.37 -4.39
C ASP A 395 1.76 8.46 -5.91
N MET A 396 0.74 7.81 -6.49
CA MET A 396 0.46 7.93 -7.92
C MET A 396 -0.38 9.17 -8.25
N ALA A 397 -1.55 9.31 -7.63
CA ALA A 397 -2.59 10.25 -8.05
C ALA A 397 -2.81 11.42 -7.08
N GLY A 398 -2.06 11.50 -5.99
CA GLY A 398 -2.19 12.54 -4.98
C GLY A 398 -1.81 13.94 -5.47
N ALA A 399 -2.19 14.94 -4.67
CA ALA A 399 -1.91 16.35 -4.97
C ALA A 399 -0.52 16.82 -4.50
N ASP A 400 0.19 16.01 -3.73
CA ASP A 400 1.51 16.36 -3.22
C ASP A 400 2.54 16.46 -4.35
N ALA A 401 3.56 17.29 -4.16
CA ALA A 401 4.53 17.58 -5.21
C ALA A 401 5.39 16.36 -5.61
N ASP A 402 5.50 15.38 -4.75
CA ASP A 402 6.22 14.12 -4.94
C ASP A 402 5.33 12.99 -5.49
N SER A 403 4.03 13.22 -5.69
CA SER A 403 3.19 12.26 -6.41
C SER A 403 3.62 12.14 -7.88
N TRP A 404 3.42 10.95 -8.46
CA TRP A 404 3.73 10.72 -9.88
C TRP A 404 2.95 11.68 -10.78
N LEU A 405 1.65 11.88 -10.53
CA LEU A 405 0.82 12.83 -11.26
C LEU A 405 1.42 14.24 -11.25
N SER A 406 1.86 14.71 -10.09
CA SER A 406 2.48 16.03 -9.94
C SER A 406 3.84 16.14 -10.63
N GLN A 407 4.69 15.10 -10.53
CA GLN A 407 6.00 15.06 -11.18
C GLN A 407 5.89 15.00 -12.71
N PHE A 408 5.00 14.16 -13.26
CA PHE A 408 4.73 14.11 -14.71
C PHE A 408 4.21 15.44 -15.24
N ASN A 409 3.28 16.11 -14.51
CA ASN A 409 2.82 17.44 -14.88
C ASN A 409 3.94 18.50 -14.79
N ALA A 410 4.77 18.43 -13.76
CA ALA A 410 5.89 19.36 -13.56
C ALA A 410 6.99 19.23 -14.61
N ALA A 411 7.12 18.07 -15.26
CA ALA A 411 8.06 17.85 -16.36
C ALA A 411 7.81 18.77 -17.57
N GLY A 412 6.57 19.25 -17.73
CA GLY A 412 6.20 20.27 -18.72
C GLY A 412 6.35 19.85 -20.18
N CYS A 413 6.48 18.55 -20.44
CA CYS A 413 6.66 17.97 -21.78
C CYS A 413 5.44 17.14 -22.23
N PHE A 414 4.43 16.97 -21.38
CA PHE A 414 3.21 16.23 -21.69
C PHE A 414 2.01 17.18 -21.86
N ASP A 415 1.20 16.91 -22.88
CA ASP A 415 -0.03 17.65 -23.15
C ASP A 415 -1.13 17.34 -22.13
N SER A 416 -1.14 16.08 -21.64
CA SER A 416 -2.05 15.64 -20.58
C SER A 416 -1.48 14.47 -19.79
N VAL A 417 -1.77 14.45 -18.49
CA VAL A 417 -1.49 13.32 -17.57
C VAL A 417 -2.79 12.98 -16.86
N ASN A 418 -3.26 11.75 -17.04
CA ASN A 418 -4.48 11.23 -16.43
C ASN A 418 -4.14 10.04 -15.53
N THR A 419 -5.02 9.73 -14.59
CA THR A 419 -4.88 8.58 -13.69
C THR A 419 -6.07 7.64 -13.80
N GLN A 420 -5.81 6.35 -13.67
CA GLN A 420 -6.81 5.29 -13.50
C GLN A 420 -6.53 4.62 -12.16
N ILE A 421 -7.27 4.99 -11.11
CA ILE A 421 -7.09 4.45 -9.76
C ILE A 421 -7.94 3.17 -9.66
N ALA A 422 -7.38 2.04 -10.12
CA ALA A 422 -8.05 0.76 -10.19
C ALA A 422 -7.01 -0.35 -10.02
N GLY A 423 -7.24 -1.28 -9.09
CA GLY A 423 -6.35 -2.40 -8.83
C GLY A 423 -6.44 -3.47 -9.92
N LEU A 424 -5.43 -4.34 -9.97
CA LEU A 424 -5.44 -5.45 -10.93
C LEU A 424 -6.48 -6.51 -10.53
N GLY A 425 -6.84 -6.58 -9.23
CA GLY A 425 -7.78 -7.56 -8.69
C GLY A 425 -9.22 -7.40 -9.20
N GLU A 426 -9.60 -6.23 -9.73
CA GLU A 426 -10.92 -6.02 -10.35
C GLU A 426 -11.01 -6.52 -11.80
N ILE A 427 -9.86 -6.89 -12.44
CA ILE A 427 -9.82 -7.30 -13.83
C ILE A 427 -10.17 -8.79 -13.94
N ASP A 428 -11.26 -9.11 -14.63
CA ASP A 428 -11.76 -10.50 -14.80
C ASP A 428 -10.66 -11.49 -15.27
N ALA A 429 -9.79 -11.05 -16.20
CA ALA A 429 -8.71 -11.87 -16.72
C ALA A 429 -7.62 -12.12 -15.65
N VAL A 430 -7.36 -11.19 -14.76
CA VAL A 430 -6.45 -11.37 -13.61
C VAL A 430 -7.07 -12.30 -12.58
N GLN A 431 -8.36 -12.18 -12.29
CA GLN A 431 -9.07 -13.09 -11.41
C GLN A 431 -9.02 -14.53 -11.94
N ALA A 432 -9.15 -14.72 -13.27
CA ALA A 432 -9.04 -16.03 -13.91
C ALA A 432 -7.64 -16.66 -13.79
N LEU A 433 -6.58 -15.84 -13.71
CA LEU A 433 -5.23 -16.35 -13.44
C LEU A 433 -5.12 -16.90 -12.01
N TYR A 434 -5.63 -16.18 -11.01
CA TYR A 434 -5.68 -16.70 -9.64
C TYR A 434 -6.50 -18.00 -9.53
N VAL A 435 -7.62 -18.10 -10.26
CA VAL A 435 -8.38 -19.36 -10.35
C VAL A 435 -7.51 -20.49 -10.93
N THR A 436 -6.70 -20.19 -11.95
CA THR A 436 -5.81 -21.19 -12.56
C THR A 436 -4.69 -21.62 -11.59
N HIS A 437 -4.07 -20.67 -10.89
CA HIS A 437 -3.01 -20.97 -9.90
C HIS A 437 -3.57 -21.79 -8.72
N THR A 438 -4.74 -21.39 -8.21
CA THR A 438 -5.45 -22.14 -7.17
C THR A 438 -5.77 -23.58 -7.63
N LYS A 439 -6.21 -23.75 -8.90
CA LYS A 439 -6.45 -25.09 -9.44
C LYS A 439 -5.21 -25.95 -9.42
N ALA A 440 -4.09 -25.40 -9.85
CA ALA A 440 -2.82 -26.13 -9.86
C ALA A 440 -2.44 -26.57 -8.43
N ALA A 441 -2.62 -25.71 -7.43
CA ALA A 441 -2.38 -26.04 -6.03
C ALA A 441 -3.32 -27.14 -5.52
N ILE A 442 -4.63 -27.06 -5.79
CA ILE A 442 -5.61 -28.09 -5.43
C ILE A 442 -5.25 -29.44 -6.08
N ASP A 443 -4.83 -29.43 -7.34
CA ASP A 443 -4.46 -30.67 -8.05
C ASP A 443 -3.26 -31.36 -7.38
N THR A 444 -2.34 -30.65 -6.75
CA THR A 444 -1.21 -31.22 -5.98
C THR A 444 -1.64 -31.97 -4.73
N LEU A 445 -2.78 -31.63 -4.12
CA LEU A 445 -3.30 -32.33 -2.95
C LEU A 445 -3.88 -33.73 -3.31
N ASN A 446 -4.24 -33.93 -4.58
CA ASN A 446 -4.91 -35.12 -5.05
C ASN A 446 -3.95 -36.13 -5.73
N GLY A 447 -2.68 -35.80 -5.88
CA GLY A 447 -1.63 -36.58 -6.53
C GLY A 447 -0.69 -37.23 -5.58
#